data_cf1fc580f45bea911e9e1a7eaff04552
#
_entry.id   cf1fc580f45bea911e9e1a7eaff04552
#
_cell.length_a   1.000
_cell.length_b   1.000
_cell.length_c   1.000
_cell.angle_alpha   90.00
_cell.angle_beta   90.00
_cell.angle_gamma   90.00
#
_symmetry.space_group_name_H-M   'P 1'
#
loop_
_entity.id
_entity.type
_entity.pdbx_description
1 polymer ?
#
loop_
_entity_poly.entity_id
_entity_poly.type
_entity_poly.pdbx_seq_one_letter_code
_entity_poly.pdbx_strand_id
1 'polypeptide(L)'
;MSINDNANNYAENAGFSGLEEDWLSHVEVNRDYEQQEKRHSRKRRSRVRTFVMRTLLVVATVIVFLFVGAVLILYRAANGPSETVRDMLVVSAKQASATKWLPELFLSSELVDEIMAKSQDVQQYTEPMTPYIPQLPDNQEPSGTDTDQDDEVQTLPVADEWENAIDGMIYKTASYSNFRAYILIVRDPSRIYVGTSSDFKSGKIGVRIFEIVEREEAVAAINAGEFSDIGGTGTGDNPIGLTYSKGECVWNDSARRTFIGFDSDNVLHAIESAKKEDADALGIRDAVSFQTGNVLISNDGESVTYNYSEGNVGRAQRTAIAQRADGAVILVVTDGRTASSLGATRNDVIDLLRSEGAVTAGMLDGGSSTMMYYENYYEKYNIDTSVLDEYQLKGLTNKYKAFTPPRHLPTFFLVKP
;
A
#
# COMPACT_ATOMS: atom_id res chain seq x y z
N MET A 1 -39.56 60.09 -17.74
CA MET A 1 -40.27 60.77 -18.86
C MET A 1 -40.44 59.73 -19.94
N SER A 2 -41.65 59.29 -20.15
CA SER A 2 -42.09 58.12 -20.89
C SER A 2 -42.08 58.38 -22.40
N ILE A 3 -41.59 57.41 -23.15
CA ILE A 3 -41.52 57.34 -24.62
C ILE A 3 -42.94 57.31 -25.25
N ASN A 4 -44.01 57.38 -24.44
CA ASN A 4 -45.40 57.29 -24.88
C ASN A 4 -46.02 58.68 -25.26
N ASP A 5 -45.38 59.79 -24.89
CA ASP A 5 -46.02 61.09 -25.12
C ASP A 5 -45.72 61.75 -26.52
N ASN A 6 -44.80 61.12 -27.29
CA ASN A 6 -44.49 61.66 -28.64
C ASN A 6 -45.17 60.87 -29.78
N ALA A 7 -45.86 59.78 -29.51
CA ALA A 7 -46.58 59.07 -30.59
C ALA A 7 -47.98 59.62 -30.90
N ASN A 8 -48.63 60.31 -29.95
CA ASN A 8 -50.01 60.78 -30.12
C ASN A 8 -50.10 62.09 -30.91
N ASN A 9 -49.00 62.83 -31.09
CA ASN A 9 -49.03 64.13 -31.82
C ASN A 9 -48.75 64.05 -33.34
N TYR A 10 -48.40 62.83 -33.84
CA TYR A 10 -48.18 62.63 -35.28
C TYR A 10 -49.35 61.93 -36.01
N ALA A 11 -50.32 61.43 -35.27
CA ALA A 11 -51.41 60.62 -35.82
C ALA A 11 -52.63 61.47 -36.32
N GLU A 12 -52.76 62.75 -35.91
CA GLU A 12 -53.92 63.55 -36.24
C GLU A 12 -53.84 64.27 -37.62
N ASN A 13 -52.70 64.20 -38.33
CA ASN A 13 -52.50 64.95 -39.57
C ASN A 13 -52.27 64.15 -40.86
N ALA A 14 -52.38 62.79 -40.82
CA ALA A 14 -52.33 62.02 -42.04
C ALA A 14 -53.47 61.00 -41.99
N GLY A 15 -54.46 61.18 -42.91
CA GLY A 15 -55.66 60.35 -43.05
C GLY A 15 -55.36 58.89 -43.38
N PHE A 16 -54.80 58.07 -42.38
CA PHE A 16 -54.53 56.70 -42.47
C PHE A 16 -55.30 55.90 -41.41
N SER A 17 -56.61 55.84 -41.52
CA SER A 17 -57.47 55.09 -40.62
C SER A 17 -57.47 53.58 -40.88
N GLY A 18 -56.74 53.07 -41.84
CA GLY A 18 -56.66 51.64 -42.17
C GLY A 18 -55.35 50.93 -41.78
N LEU A 19 -54.27 51.71 -41.49
CA LEU A 19 -52.95 51.13 -41.15
C LEU A 19 -52.73 50.98 -39.64
N GLU A 20 -53.49 51.72 -38.81
CA GLU A 20 -53.37 51.58 -37.33
C GLU A 20 -53.95 50.29 -36.78
N GLU A 21 -55.10 49.82 -37.34
CA GLU A 21 -55.71 48.55 -36.90
C GLU A 21 -54.81 47.35 -37.24
N ASP A 22 -54.16 47.39 -38.40
CA ASP A 22 -53.28 46.28 -38.83
C ASP A 22 -51.96 46.28 -38.01
N TRP A 23 -51.37 47.42 -37.67
CA TRP A 23 -50.19 47.52 -36.83
C TRP A 23 -50.49 47.09 -35.38
N LEU A 24 -51.60 47.50 -34.79
CA LEU A 24 -52.02 47.13 -33.43
C LEU A 24 -52.30 45.64 -33.35
N SER A 25 -52.89 45.01 -34.38
CA SER A 25 -53.09 43.57 -34.41
C SER A 25 -51.80 42.83 -34.46
N HIS A 26 -50.78 43.28 -35.22
CA HIS A 26 -49.45 42.64 -35.24
C HIS A 26 -48.68 42.81 -33.89
N VAL A 27 -48.87 43.96 -33.21
CA VAL A 27 -48.25 44.15 -31.87
C VAL A 27 -48.88 43.27 -30.79
N GLU A 28 -50.23 43.14 -30.85
CA GLU A 28 -50.93 42.25 -29.93
C GLU A 28 -50.58 40.77 -30.17
N VAL A 29 -50.55 40.33 -31.41
CA VAL A 29 -50.12 38.97 -31.80
C VAL A 29 -48.69 38.72 -31.34
N ASN A 30 -47.77 39.65 -31.54
CA ASN A 30 -46.37 39.47 -31.04
C ASN A 30 -46.28 39.45 -29.53
N ARG A 31 -47.06 40.24 -28.78
CA ARG A 31 -47.12 40.16 -27.32
C ARG A 31 -47.65 38.81 -26.82
N ASP A 32 -48.65 38.28 -27.48
CA ASP A 32 -49.21 36.96 -27.12
C ASP A 32 -48.24 35.85 -27.43
N TYR A 33 -47.50 35.87 -28.54
CA TYR A 33 -46.40 34.94 -28.83
C TYR A 33 -45.31 35.03 -27.79
N GLU A 34 -44.81 36.21 -27.44
CA GLU A 34 -43.80 36.35 -26.38
C GLU A 34 -44.30 35.88 -25.00
N GLN A 35 -45.57 36.14 -24.66
CA GLN A 35 -46.12 35.64 -23.41
C GLN A 35 -46.31 34.12 -23.40
N GLN A 36 -46.71 33.54 -24.50
CA GLN A 36 -46.77 32.09 -24.66
C GLN A 36 -45.37 31.44 -24.57
N GLU A 37 -44.39 31.99 -25.23
CA GLU A 37 -43.02 31.50 -25.19
C GLU A 37 -42.42 31.60 -23.77
N LYS A 38 -42.64 32.71 -23.07
CA LYS A 38 -42.26 32.89 -21.66
C LYS A 38 -43.01 31.93 -20.73
N ARG A 39 -44.27 31.61 -20.99
CA ARG A 39 -45.03 30.58 -20.23
C ARG A 39 -44.53 29.18 -20.53
N HIS A 40 -44.21 28.84 -21.77
CA HIS A 40 -43.66 27.55 -22.16
C HIS A 40 -42.25 27.33 -21.58
N SER A 41 -41.39 28.33 -21.63
CA SER A 41 -40.03 28.28 -21.05
C SER A 41 -40.07 28.12 -19.52
N ARG A 42 -40.96 28.85 -18.82
CA ARG A 42 -41.18 28.73 -17.37
C ARG A 42 -41.70 27.33 -17.00
N LYS A 43 -42.67 26.78 -17.74
CA LYS A 43 -43.17 25.40 -17.50
C LYS A 43 -42.10 24.36 -17.76
N ARG A 44 -41.28 24.52 -18.79
CA ARG A 44 -40.14 23.59 -19.09
C ARG A 44 -39.09 23.66 -17.98
N ARG A 45 -38.70 24.87 -17.54
CA ARG A 45 -37.75 25.07 -16.43
C ARG A 45 -38.28 24.46 -15.11
N SER A 46 -39.57 24.64 -14.83
CA SER A 46 -40.21 24.03 -13.64
C SER A 46 -40.20 22.51 -13.71
N ARG A 47 -40.54 21.90 -14.86
CA ARG A 47 -40.49 20.42 -15.03
C ARG A 47 -39.08 19.87 -14.90
N VAL A 48 -38.10 20.52 -15.51
CA VAL A 48 -36.67 20.12 -15.38
C VAL A 48 -36.21 20.23 -13.93
N ARG A 49 -36.54 21.34 -13.24
CA ARG A 49 -36.24 21.52 -11.82
C ARG A 49 -36.86 20.41 -10.96
N THR A 50 -38.12 20.09 -11.21
CA THR A 50 -38.84 19.04 -10.47
C THR A 50 -38.23 17.65 -10.75
N PHE A 51 -37.85 17.39 -11.99
CA PHE A 51 -37.17 16.15 -12.37
C PHE A 51 -35.81 16.04 -11.65
N VAL A 52 -34.97 17.06 -11.73
CA VAL A 52 -33.66 17.10 -11.05
C VAL A 52 -33.81 16.92 -9.55
N MET A 53 -34.77 17.62 -8.92
CA MET A 53 -35.01 17.46 -7.47
C MET A 53 -35.45 16.04 -7.10
N ARG A 54 -36.30 15.43 -7.91
CA ARG A 54 -36.73 14.02 -7.67
C ARG A 54 -35.55 13.04 -7.84
N THR A 55 -34.72 13.24 -8.87
CA THR A 55 -33.53 12.43 -9.08
C THR A 55 -32.54 12.58 -7.92
N LEU A 56 -32.28 13.81 -7.46
CA LEU A 56 -31.44 14.05 -6.30
C LEU A 56 -31.99 13.41 -5.03
N LEU A 57 -33.29 13.44 -4.83
CA LEU A 57 -33.94 12.80 -3.68
C LEU A 57 -33.79 11.28 -3.73
N VAL A 58 -33.98 10.66 -4.89
CA VAL A 58 -33.78 9.22 -5.07
C VAL A 58 -32.32 8.85 -4.81
N VAL A 59 -31.35 9.61 -5.38
CA VAL A 59 -29.91 9.37 -5.14
C VAL A 59 -29.58 9.52 -3.66
N ALA A 60 -30.07 10.56 -2.99
CA ALA A 60 -29.87 10.76 -1.55
C ALA A 60 -30.45 9.60 -0.74
N THR A 61 -31.65 9.12 -1.09
CA THR A 61 -32.28 7.97 -0.43
C THR A 61 -31.44 6.70 -0.60
N VAL A 62 -30.95 6.44 -1.81
CA VAL A 62 -30.05 5.29 -2.07
C VAL A 62 -28.77 5.38 -1.24
N ILE A 63 -28.14 6.57 -1.19
CA ILE A 63 -26.95 6.80 -0.37
C ILE A 63 -27.22 6.51 1.11
N VAL A 64 -28.37 6.99 1.64
CA VAL A 64 -28.75 6.71 3.03
C VAL A 64 -28.92 5.21 3.28
N PHE A 65 -29.61 4.50 2.38
CA PHE A 65 -29.76 3.04 2.53
C PHE A 65 -28.43 2.30 2.48
N LEU A 66 -27.52 2.68 1.58
CA LEU A 66 -26.18 2.10 1.50
C LEU A 66 -25.38 2.38 2.77
N PHE A 67 -25.45 3.60 3.29
CA PHE A 67 -24.80 3.98 4.54
C PHE A 67 -25.34 3.18 5.73
N VAL A 68 -26.66 3.10 5.90
CA VAL A 68 -27.29 2.30 6.97
C VAL A 68 -26.92 0.82 6.83
N GLY A 69 -26.93 0.29 5.60
CA GLY A 69 -26.50 -1.09 5.33
C GLY A 69 -25.04 -1.34 5.74
N ALA A 70 -24.13 -0.42 5.40
CA ALA A 70 -22.73 -0.52 5.78
C ALA A 70 -22.54 -0.46 7.31
N VAL A 71 -23.24 0.44 8.01
CA VAL A 71 -23.20 0.51 9.48
C VAL A 71 -23.71 -0.77 10.12
N LEU A 72 -24.80 -1.36 9.61
CA LEU A 72 -25.33 -2.62 10.10
C LEU A 72 -24.36 -3.79 9.89
N ILE A 73 -23.67 -3.86 8.75
CA ILE A 73 -22.65 -4.87 8.48
C ILE A 73 -21.49 -4.73 9.48
N LEU A 74 -20.98 -3.50 9.67
CA LEU A 74 -19.90 -3.23 10.64
C LEU A 74 -20.35 -3.57 12.08
N TYR A 75 -21.55 -3.20 12.46
CA TYR A 75 -22.11 -3.57 13.76
C TYR A 75 -22.19 -5.09 13.96
N ARG A 76 -22.64 -5.83 12.93
CA ARG A 76 -22.69 -7.30 12.98
C ARG A 76 -21.30 -7.93 12.98
N ALA A 77 -20.33 -7.36 12.28
CA ALA A 77 -18.93 -7.81 12.31
C ALA A 77 -18.32 -7.59 13.70
N ALA A 78 -18.61 -6.45 14.34
CA ALA A 78 -18.09 -6.13 15.67
C ALA A 78 -18.76 -6.92 16.80
N ASN A 79 -20.09 -7.11 16.74
CA ASN A 79 -20.89 -7.68 17.85
C ASN A 79 -21.51 -9.04 17.51
N GLY A 80 -21.11 -9.66 16.40
CA GLY A 80 -21.58 -10.98 16.00
C GLY A 80 -20.91 -12.12 16.78
N PRO A 81 -21.29 -13.37 16.52
CA PRO A 81 -20.80 -14.54 17.26
C PRO A 81 -19.34 -14.93 16.90
N SER A 82 -18.76 -14.38 15.85
CA SER A 82 -17.41 -14.73 15.42
C SER A 82 -16.38 -13.77 15.99
N GLU A 83 -15.63 -14.22 16.99
CA GLU A 83 -14.49 -13.49 17.55
C GLU A 83 -13.44 -13.17 16.49
N THR A 84 -13.14 -14.11 15.61
CA THR A 84 -12.17 -13.92 14.51
C THR A 84 -12.56 -12.75 13.60
N VAL A 85 -13.84 -12.61 13.24
CA VAL A 85 -14.31 -11.50 12.38
C VAL A 85 -14.20 -10.17 13.13
N ARG A 86 -14.56 -10.14 14.41
CA ARG A 86 -14.44 -8.98 15.29
C ARG A 86 -12.97 -8.55 15.39
N ASP A 87 -12.09 -9.48 15.74
CA ASP A 87 -10.67 -9.22 15.95
C ASP A 87 -10.00 -8.76 14.65
N MET A 88 -10.35 -9.37 13.51
CA MET A 88 -9.89 -8.92 12.19
C MET A 88 -10.35 -7.50 11.87
N LEU A 89 -11.59 -7.13 12.19
CA LEU A 89 -12.11 -5.77 12.02
C LEU A 89 -11.30 -4.78 12.86
N VAL A 90 -11.10 -5.08 14.16
CA VAL A 90 -10.38 -4.22 15.10
C VAL A 90 -8.93 -4.00 14.65
N VAL A 91 -8.18 -5.07 14.43
CA VAL A 91 -6.75 -4.99 14.10
C VAL A 91 -6.54 -4.31 12.73
N SER A 92 -7.35 -4.67 11.73
CA SER A 92 -7.25 -4.05 10.40
C SER A 92 -7.59 -2.55 10.43
N ALA A 93 -8.58 -2.14 11.20
CA ALA A 93 -8.96 -0.74 11.33
C ALA A 93 -7.91 0.07 12.10
N LYS A 94 -7.36 -0.48 13.20
CA LYS A 94 -6.33 0.18 14.01
C LYS A 94 -5.00 0.34 13.28
N GLN A 95 -4.65 -0.59 12.40
CA GLN A 95 -3.44 -0.50 11.57
C GLN A 95 -3.54 0.51 10.42
N ALA A 96 -4.72 0.98 10.07
CA ALA A 96 -4.92 1.94 9.00
C ALA A 96 -5.20 3.33 9.55
N SER A 97 -4.34 4.31 9.24
CA SER A 97 -4.41 5.67 9.80
C SER A 97 -5.78 6.33 9.66
N ALA A 98 -6.49 6.10 8.55
CA ALA A 98 -7.81 6.68 8.27
C ALA A 98 -8.96 6.06 9.07
N THR A 99 -8.80 4.86 9.63
CA THR A 99 -9.88 4.08 10.27
C THR A 99 -9.60 3.71 11.72
N LYS A 100 -8.54 4.24 12.34
CA LYS A 100 -8.17 3.95 13.74
C LYS A 100 -9.30 4.17 14.76
N TRP A 101 -10.19 5.09 14.49
CA TRP A 101 -11.33 5.46 15.33
C TRP A 101 -12.55 4.54 15.17
N LEU A 102 -12.60 3.75 14.08
CA LEU A 102 -13.78 2.98 13.68
C LEU A 102 -14.20 1.89 14.69
N PRO A 103 -13.29 1.10 15.28
CA PRO A 103 -13.68 0.06 16.25
C PRO A 103 -14.38 0.62 17.48
N GLU A 104 -13.94 1.77 17.97
CA GLU A 104 -14.47 2.42 19.18
C GLU A 104 -15.91 2.97 19.01
N LEU A 105 -16.45 3.02 17.78
CA LEU A 105 -17.86 3.28 17.55
C LEU A 105 -18.77 2.12 17.95
N PHE A 106 -18.22 0.90 17.99
CA PHE A 106 -19.02 -0.33 18.17
C PHE A 106 -18.60 -1.16 19.37
N LEU A 107 -17.38 -0.96 19.88
CA LEU A 107 -16.75 -1.74 20.95
C LEU A 107 -16.19 -0.81 22.03
N SER A 108 -16.06 -1.32 23.26
CA SER A 108 -15.38 -0.56 24.32
C SER A 108 -13.89 -0.45 24.06
N SER A 109 -13.26 0.62 24.55
CA SER A 109 -11.82 0.82 24.41
C SER A 109 -11.02 -0.32 25.04
N GLU A 110 -11.48 -0.83 26.20
CA GLU A 110 -10.84 -1.95 26.90
C GLU A 110 -10.79 -3.21 26.04
N LEU A 111 -11.90 -3.55 25.36
CA LEU A 111 -11.94 -4.72 24.47
C LEU A 111 -11.09 -4.51 23.22
N VAL A 112 -11.08 -3.29 22.68
CA VAL A 112 -10.21 -2.94 21.56
C VAL A 112 -8.74 -3.09 21.93
N ASP A 113 -8.34 -2.61 23.12
CA ASP A 113 -6.97 -2.71 23.63
C ASP A 113 -6.59 -4.17 23.92
N GLU A 114 -7.50 -4.98 24.48
CA GLU A 114 -7.30 -6.41 24.69
C GLU A 114 -7.04 -7.15 23.35
N ILE A 115 -7.86 -6.90 22.33
CA ILE A 115 -7.69 -7.50 21.00
C ILE A 115 -6.36 -7.06 20.39
N MET A 116 -6.01 -5.79 20.53
CA MET A 116 -4.73 -5.28 20.02
C MET A 116 -3.55 -5.91 20.75
N ALA A 117 -3.58 -6.04 22.08
CA ALA A 117 -2.56 -6.71 22.86
C ALA A 117 -2.40 -8.18 22.41
N LYS A 118 -3.51 -8.93 22.35
CA LYS A 118 -3.50 -10.32 21.87
C LYS A 118 -2.93 -10.46 20.44
N SER A 119 -3.19 -9.49 19.57
CA SER A 119 -2.64 -9.51 18.21
C SER A 119 -1.12 -9.28 18.16
N GLN A 120 -0.54 -8.77 19.23
CA GLN A 120 0.90 -8.53 19.42
C GLN A 120 1.58 -9.63 20.24
N ASP A 121 0.80 -10.51 20.89
CA ASP A 121 1.36 -11.66 21.60
C ASP A 121 2.11 -12.56 20.60
N VAL A 122 3.34 -12.91 20.97
CA VAL A 122 4.26 -13.64 20.11
C VAL A 122 4.41 -15.07 20.64
N GLN A 123 4.08 -16.04 19.78
CA GLN A 123 4.41 -17.44 19.98
C GLN A 123 5.70 -17.75 19.24
N GLN A 124 6.72 -18.16 19.98
CA GLN A 124 8.01 -18.51 19.42
C GLN A 124 8.03 -19.99 19.00
N TYR A 125 8.47 -20.23 17.78
CA TYR A 125 8.77 -21.54 17.28
C TYR A 125 10.25 -21.60 16.89
N THR A 126 11.01 -22.52 17.48
CA THR A 126 12.47 -22.65 17.26
C THR A 126 12.78 -23.97 16.60
N GLU A 127 13.65 -23.97 15.60
CA GLU A 127 14.18 -25.15 14.94
C GLU A 127 15.69 -25.02 14.70
N PRO A 128 16.43 -26.15 14.55
CA PRO A 128 17.85 -26.08 14.19
C PRO A 128 18.06 -25.32 12.88
N MET A 129 19.14 -24.55 12.82
CA MET A 129 19.51 -23.85 11.58
C MET A 129 20.06 -24.88 10.59
N THR A 130 19.40 -25.01 9.45
CA THR A 130 19.79 -25.91 8.37
C THR A 130 20.20 -25.13 7.13
N PRO A 131 21.12 -25.64 6.30
CA PRO A 131 21.42 -25.03 5.00
C PRO A 131 20.14 -24.93 4.16
N TYR A 132 19.99 -23.81 3.49
CA TYR A 132 18.86 -23.63 2.56
C TYR A 132 19.03 -24.55 1.35
N ILE A 133 18.03 -25.35 1.07
CA ILE A 133 17.94 -26.18 -0.13
C ILE A 133 16.82 -25.58 -1.01
N PRO A 134 17.15 -25.03 -2.20
CA PRO A 134 16.15 -24.47 -3.11
C PRO A 134 15.08 -25.52 -3.47
N GLN A 135 13.81 -25.17 -3.31
CA GLN A 135 12.72 -26.03 -3.76
C GLN A 135 12.54 -25.84 -5.27
N LEU A 136 12.61 -26.93 -6.03
CA LEU A 136 12.26 -26.92 -7.44
C LEU A 136 10.77 -26.59 -7.60
N PRO A 137 10.38 -25.82 -8.65
CA PRO A 137 8.96 -25.58 -8.94
C PRO A 137 8.24 -26.93 -9.15
N ASP A 138 7.03 -27.04 -8.62
CA ASP A 138 6.15 -28.23 -8.55
C ASP A 138 5.75 -28.85 -9.91
N ASN A 139 6.37 -28.49 -11.03
CA ASN A 139 6.00 -28.92 -12.39
C ASN A 139 6.83 -30.06 -12.96
N GLN A 140 7.62 -30.77 -12.16
CA GLN A 140 8.25 -32.01 -12.59
C GLN A 140 7.90 -33.15 -11.60
N GLU A 141 6.78 -33.84 -11.90
CA GLU A 141 6.55 -35.17 -11.33
C GLU A 141 7.69 -36.09 -11.76
N PRO A 142 8.35 -36.80 -10.85
CA PRO A 142 9.28 -37.84 -11.24
C PRO A 142 8.46 -38.95 -11.92
N SER A 143 8.65 -39.17 -13.21
CA SER A 143 8.09 -40.33 -13.89
C SER A 143 8.66 -41.59 -13.24
N GLY A 144 7.80 -42.26 -12.47
CA GLY A 144 8.14 -43.48 -11.82
C GLY A 144 8.42 -44.61 -12.81
N THR A 145 9.48 -45.36 -12.58
CA THR A 145 9.55 -46.78 -12.89
C THR A 145 10.17 -47.47 -11.70
N ASP A 146 9.36 -48.40 -11.11
CA ASP A 146 9.81 -49.37 -10.13
C ASP A 146 11.07 -50.08 -10.58
N THR A 147 12.09 -50.10 -9.73
CA THR A 147 12.98 -51.26 -9.60
C THR A 147 13.66 -51.22 -8.25
N ASP A 148 13.40 -52.27 -7.45
CA ASP A 148 14.17 -52.63 -6.26
C ASP A 148 15.66 -52.79 -6.61
N GLN A 149 16.51 -51.98 -5.96
CA GLN A 149 17.88 -52.39 -5.63
C GLN A 149 18.51 -51.42 -4.63
N ASP A 150 19.16 -51.98 -3.63
CA ASP A 150 20.09 -51.28 -2.71
C ASP A 150 21.08 -50.42 -3.50
N ASP A 151 20.98 -49.11 -3.41
CA ASP A 151 22.03 -48.27 -3.96
C ASP A 151 22.13 -46.94 -3.20
N GLU A 152 23.37 -46.52 -3.03
CA GLU A 152 23.87 -45.25 -2.57
C GLU A 152 22.92 -44.13 -2.89
N VAL A 153 22.57 -43.31 -1.89
CA VAL A 153 21.88 -42.06 -2.05
C VAL A 153 22.67 -41.21 -3.02
N GLN A 154 22.39 -41.33 -4.33
CA GLN A 154 22.83 -40.37 -5.33
C GLN A 154 22.11 -39.06 -5.01
N THR A 155 22.81 -38.16 -4.33
CA THR A 155 22.41 -36.77 -4.25
C THR A 155 22.36 -36.25 -5.69
N LEU A 156 21.15 -36.11 -6.23
CA LEU A 156 20.93 -35.38 -7.49
C LEU A 156 21.60 -34.01 -7.33
N PRO A 157 22.35 -33.53 -8.33
CA PRO A 157 22.93 -32.20 -8.26
C PRO A 157 21.80 -31.21 -8.04
N VAL A 158 21.80 -30.56 -6.86
CA VAL A 158 20.89 -29.45 -6.59
C VAL A 158 21.21 -28.40 -7.65
N ALA A 159 20.25 -28.11 -8.54
CA ALA A 159 20.42 -27.04 -9.53
C ALA A 159 20.77 -25.76 -8.79
N ASP A 160 21.88 -25.11 -9.17
CA ASP A 160 22.28 -23.85 -8.57
C ASP A 160 21.18 -22.82 -8.86
N GLU A 161 20.43 -22.39 -7.83
CA GLU A 161 19.34 -21.42 -8.01
C GLU A 161 19.84 -20.13 -8.70
N TRP A 162 21.12 -19.84 -8.57
CA TRP A 162 21.77 -18.67 -9.14
C TRP A 162 22.09 -18.81 -10.65
N GLU A 163 21.92 -20.00 -11.24
CA GLU A 163 22.13 -20.21 -12.68
C GLU A 163 21.21 -19.31 -13.52
N ASN A 164 19.99 -19.05 -13.02
CA ASN A 164 19.02 -18.18 -13.68
C ASN A 164 18.97 -16.77 -13.08
N ALA A 165 19.89 -16.40 -12.20
CA ALA A 165 19.95 -15.07 -11.63
C ALA A 165 20.41 -14.06 -12.68
N ILE A 166 19.78 -12.89 -12.68
CA ILE A 166 20.16 -11.76 -13.52
C ILE A 166 20.90 -10.76 -12.64
N ASP A 167 22.14 -10.46 -12.97
CA ASP A 167 23.00 -9.55 -12.19
C ASP A 167 23.11 -9.93 -10.70
N GLY A 168 23.15 -11.24 -10.40
CA GLY A 168 23.17 -11.76 -9.02
C GLY A 168 21.86 -11.56 -8.25
N MET A 169 20.76 -11.38 -8.94
CA MET A 169 19.43 -11.22 -8.36
C MET A 169 18.42 -12.20 -8.96
N ILE A 170 17.50 -12.69 -8.11
CA ILE A 170 16.38 -13.54 -8.52
C ILE A 170 15.09 -12.82 -8.15
N TYR A 171 14.27 -12.49 -9.15
CA TYR A 171 12.92 -11.97 -8.93
C TYR A 171 11.88 -13.04 -9.19
N LYS A 172 10.94 -13.18 -8.27
CA LYS A 172 9.82 -14.11 -8.40
C LYS A 172 8.55 -13.58 -7.76
N THR A 173 7.42 -14.12 -8.17
CA THR A 173 6.11 -13.82 -7.57
C THR A 173 5.48 -15.10 -7.06
N ALA A 174 4.81 -15.03 -5.91
CA ALA A 174 4.02 -16.12 -5.36
C ALA A 174 2.58 -15.68 -5.12
N SER A 175 1.62 -16.52 -5.51
CA SER A 175 0.19 -16.23 -5.36
C SER A 175 -0.39 -17.13 -4.27
N TYR A 176 -1.00 -16.49 -3.27
CA TYR A 176 -1.69 -17.14 -2.17
C TYR A 176 -3.19 -16.84 -2.25
N SER A 177 -4.01 -17.52 -1.47
CA SER A 177 -5.47 -17.33 -1.47
C SER A 177 -5.92 -15.89 -1.16
N ASN A 178 -5.14 -15.15 -0.36
CA ASN A 178 -5.51 -13.82 0.14
C ASN A 178 -4.58 -12.69 -0.30
N PHE A 179 -3.42 -12.99 -0.87
CA PHE A 179 -2.44 -12.00 -1.30
C PHE A 179 -1.52 -12.55 -2.39
N ARG A 180 -0.85 -11.65 -3.07
CA ARG A 180 0.28 -11.94 -3.95
C ARG A 180 1.54 -11.34 -3.34
N ALA A 181 2.62 -12.10 -3.37
CA ALA A 181 3.94 -11.64 -2.94
C ALA A 181 4.84 -11.38 -4.16
N TYR A 182 5.70 -10.39 -4.00
CA TYR A 182 6.77 -10.02 -4.93
C TYR A 182 8.07 -10.11 -4.15
N ILE A 183 8.99 -10.94 -4.63
CA ILE A 183 10.20 -11.35 -3.92
C ILE A 183 11.39 -11.03 -4.79
N LEU A 184 12.37 -10.32 -4.26
CA LEU A 184 13.66 -10.10 -4.89
C LEU A 184 14.75 -10.61 -3.96
N ILE A 185 15.51 -11.59 -4.41
CA ILE A 185 16.64 -12.17 -3.66
C ILE A 185 17.92 -11.60 -4.27
N VAL A 186 18.76 -11.01 -3.44
CA VAL A 186 20.05 -10.39 -3.82
C VAL A 186 21.16 -11.23 -3.22
N ARG A 187 22.02 -11.81 -4.06
CA ARG A 187 23.10 -12.72 -3.66
C ARG A 187 24.14 -12.05 -2.76
N ASP A 188 24.53 -10.82 -3.12
CA ASP A 188 25.58 -10.08 -2.42
C ASP A 188 24.95 -9.03 -1.47
N PRO A 189 24.99 -9.26 -0.13
CA PRO A 189 24.42 -8.31 0.83
C PRO A 189 25.13 -6.96 0.87
N SER A 190 26.35 -6.86 0.38
CA SER A 190 27.10 -5.59 0.34
C SER A 190 26.49 -4.55 -0.60
N ARG A 191 25.62 -5.00 -1.52
CA ARG A 191 24.88 -4.14 -2.44
C ARG A 191 23.69 -3.44 -1.77
N ILE A 192 23.24 -3.91 -0.60
CA ILE A 192 22.10 -3.34 0.11
C ILE A 192 22.55 -2.19 0.99
N TYR A 193 21.87 -1.05 0.90
CA TYR A 193 22.14 0.13 1.74
C TYR A 193 20.87 0.95 1.97
N VAL A 194 20.91 1.86 2.94
CA VAL A 194 19.78 2.77 3.22
C VAL A 194 19.97 4.08 2.46
N GLY A 195 19.02 4.38 1.58
CA GLY A 195 18.87 5.69 0.95
C GLY A 195 17.91 6.57 1.73
N THR A 196 18.24 7.85 1.86
CA THR A 196 17.44 8.84 2.60
C THR A 196 16.94 9.95 1.69
N SER A 197 15.74 10.48 1.97
CA SER A 197 15.13 11.56 1.17
C SER A 197 15.95 12.84 1.23
N SER A 198 16.51 13.16 2.39
CA SER A 198 17.24 14.41 2.68
C SER A 198 18.01 14.30 4.00
N ASP A 199 18.39 15.45 4.55
CA ASP A 199 18.99 15.64 5.87
C ASP A 199 17.98 15.57 7.04
N PHE A 200 16.75 15.08 6.80
CA PHE A 200 15.67 14.94 7.78
C PHE A 200 15.37 16.18 8.61
N LYS A 201 15.35 17.34 8.00
CA LYS A 201 14.89 18.55 8.67
C LYS A 201 13.37 18.59 8.70
N SER A 202 12.81 18.92 9.85
CA SER A 202 11.38 19.06 10.07
C SER A 202 10.71 19.88 8.96
N GLY A 203 9.56 19.40 8.47
CA GLY A 203 8.77 20.03 7.41
C GLY A 203 9.29 19.79 6.00
N LYS A 204 10.32 18.98 5.81
CA LYS A 204 10.71 18.52 4.46
C LYS A 204 9.86 17.32 4.05
N ILE A 205 9.45 17.35 2.78
CA ILE A 205 8.74 16.26 2.14
C ILE A 205 9.75 15.15 1.82
N GLY A 206 9.36 13.88 2.06
CA GLY A 206 10.10 12.72 1.58
C GLY A 206 10.22 12.73 0.06
N VAL A 207 10.80 11.69 -0.50
CA VAL A 207 10.90 11.49 -1.95
C VAL A 207 10.12 10.27 -2.39
N ARG A 208 9.74 10.21 -3.66
CA ARG A 208 9.17 9.00 -4.25
C ARG A 208 10.27 8.02 -4.59
N ILE A 209 9.89 6.74 -4.65
CA ILE A 209 10.84 5.65 -4.96
C ILE A 209 11.55 5.88 -6.31
N PHE A 210 10.88 6.43 -7.31
CA PHE A 210 11.49 6.74 -8.62
C PHE A 210 12.57 7.82 -8.53
N GLU A 211 12.36 8.83 -7.68
CA GLU A 211 13.29 9.95 -7.49
C GLU A 211 14.56 9.48 -6.77
N ILE A 212 14.42 8.58 -5.79
CA ILE A 212 15.57 8.11 -5.02
C ILE A 212 16.40 7.09 -5.82
N VAL A 213 15.76 6.18 -6.56
CA VAL A 213 16.49 5.20 -7.38
C VAL A 213 17.26 5.89 -8.49
N GLU A 214 16.69 6.92 -9.12
CA GLU A 214 17.41 7.74 -10.12
C GLU A 214 18.58 8.50 -9.50
N ARG A 215 18.37 9.16 -8.36
CA ARG A 215 19.42 9.95 -7.68
C ARG A 215 20.57 9.10 -7.17
N GLU A 216 20.29 7.91 -6.66
CA GLU A 216 21.29 6.99 -6.07
C GLU A 216 21.81 5.96 -7.09
N GLU A 217 21.33 6.02 -8.34
CA GLU A 217 21.67 5.06 -9.40
C GLU A 217 21.41 3.60 -8.97
N ALA A 218 20.32 3.36 -8.20
CA ALA A 218 20.00 2.06 -7.66
C ALA A 218 19.19 1.22 -8.66
N VAL A 219 19.51 -0.07 -8.77
CA VAL A 219 18.82 -1.00 -9.69
C VAL A 219 17.56 -1.60 -9.08
N ALA A 220 17.45 -1.61 -7.76
CA ALA A 220 16.24 -2.04 -7.05
C ALA A 220 16.07 -1.30 -5.72
N ALA A 221 14.86 -1.28 -5.20
CA ALA A 221 14.52 -0.62 -3.94
C ALA A 221 13.24 -1.19 -3.32
N ILE A 222 13.15 -1.12 -1.99
CA ILE A 222 11.89 -1.25 -1.24
C ILE A 222 11.74 -0.06 -0.28
N ASN A 223 10.51 0.27 0.10
CA ASN A 223 10.28 1.19 1.22
C ASN A 223 10.84 0.62 2.53
N ALA A 224 11.22 1.49 3.48
CA ALA A 224 11.92 1.01 4.67
C ALA A 224 11.22 1.38 5.99
N GLY A 225 11.77 2.29 6.78
CA GLY A 225 11.40 2.51 8.17
C GLY A 225 10.09 3.23 8.42
N GLU A 226 9.71 3.26 9.70
CA GLU A 226 8.60 4.06 10.20
C GLU A 226 8.94 5.56 10.09
N PHE A 227 7.93 6.39 9.85
CA PHE A 227 8.09 7.83 9.75
C PHE A 227 6.91 8.59 10.34
N SER A 228 7.15 9.85 10.69
CA SER A 228 6.10 10.78 11.06
C SER A 228 5.26 11.15 9.83
N ASP A 229 3.95 10.93 9.91
CA ASP A 229 2.99 11.29 8.86
C ASP A 229 2.00 12.32 9.42
N ILE A 230 2.46 13.54 9.60
CA ILE A 230 1.66 14.63 10.19
C ILE A 230 0.42 14.88 9.34
N GLY A 231 -0.74 14.64 9.95
CA GLY A 231 -2.04 14.80 9.28
C GLY A 231 -2.42 13.67 8.33
N GLY A 232 -1.67 12.58 8.26
CA GLY A 232 -1.98 11.41 7.42
C GLY A 232 -1.89 11.70 5.91
N THR A 233 -1.09 12.67 5.52
CA THR A 233 -1.01 13.17 4.14
C THR A 233 -0.08 12.37 3.25
N GLY A 234 0.76 11.48 3.82
CA GLY A 234 1.72 10.67 3.07
C GLY A 234 2.85 11.49 2.47
N THR A 235 3.26 12.55 3.15
CA THR A 235 4.32 13.46 2.68
C THR A 235 5.73 12.97 3.02
N GLY A 236 5.85 11.96 3.91
CA GLY A 236 7.15 11.38 4.28
C GLY A 236 8.02 12.35 5.06
N ASP A 237 7.60 12.69 6.27
CA ASP A 237 8.37 13.52 7.19
C ASP A 237 9.55 12.72 7.80
N ASN A 238 10.06 13.13 8.94
CA ASN A 238 11.22 12.50 9.58
C ASN A 238 10.98 11.03 9.92
N PRO A 239 12.03 10.18 9.87
CA PRO A 239 11.97 8.82 10.40
C PRO A 239 11.62 8.80 11.90
N ILE A 240 11.16 7.66 12.41
CA ILE A 240 10.95 7.41 13.82
C ILE A 240 11.95 6.35 14.30
N GLY A 241 12.63 6.61 15.43
CA GLY A 241 13.68 5.75 15.99
C GLY A 241 15.05 6.05 15.39
N LEU A 242 15.87 5.00 15.23
CA LEU A 242 17.23 5.11 14.70
C LEU A 242 17.24 4.90 13.18
N THR A 243 18.02 5.71 12.47
CA THR A 243 18.33 5.50 11.06
C THR A 243 19.84 5.67 10.83
N TYR A 244 20.44 4.65 10.23
CA TYR A 244 21.83 4.64 9.79
C TYR A 244 21.88 4.58 8.27
N SER A 245 22.78 5.34 7.67
CA SER A 245 23.05 5.32 6.23
C SER A 245 24.55 5.50 5.99
N LYS A 246 25.14 4.59 5.23
CA LYS A 246 26.56 4.63 4.83
C LYS A 246 27.53 4.78 6.02
N GLY A 247 27.23 4.09 7.12
CA GLY A 247 28.06 4.07 8.35
C GLY A 247 27.78 5.20 9.34
N GLU A 248 26.85 6.11 9.05
CA GLU A 248 26.52 7.23 9.91
C GLU A 248 25.11 7.14 10.49
N CYS A 249 24.96 7.45 11.78
CA CYS A 249 23.63 7.65 12.38
C CYS A 249 23.08 9.01 11.93
N VAL A 250 22.22 8.97 10.90
CA VAL A 250 21.65 10.18 10.27
C VAL A 250 20.39 10.70 10.96
N TRP A 251 19.75 9.86 11.79
CA TRP A 251 18.58 10.23 12.59
C TRP A 251 18.50 9.44 13.88
N ASN A 252 18.12 10.11 14.97
CA ASN A 252 17.81 9.51 16.27
C ASN A 252 16.85 10.43 17.03
N ASP A 253 15.59 10.04 17.17
CA ASP A 253 14.59 10.73 18.00
C ASP A 253 14.41 10.07 19.37
N SER A 254 15.26 9.08 19.70
CA SER A 254 15.22 8.29 20.94
C SER A 254 13.98 7.41 21.12
N ALA A 255 13.10 7.29 20.12
CA ALA A 255 11.98 6.37 20.17
C ALA A 255 12.46 4.93 20.10
N ARG A 256 11.91 4.08 21.00
CA ARG A 256 12.22 2.66 21.02
C ARG A 256 11.39 1.95 19.97
N ARG A 257 12.09 1.33 19.03
CA ARG A 257 11.49 0.61 17.89
C ARG A 257 12.24 -0.68 17.63
N THR A 258 11.66 -1.60 16.87
CA THR A 258 12.40 -2.68 16.24
C THR A 258 13.41 -2.07 15.28
N PHE A 259 14.67 -2.41 15.43
CA PHE A 259 15.79 -1.93 14.65
C PHE A 259 16.21 -3.00 13.65
N ILE A 260 16.35 -2.64 12.38
CA ILE A 260 16.57 -3.59 11.29
C ILE A 260 17.65 -3.00 10.37
N GLY A 261 18.77 -3.71 10.23
CA GLY A 261 19.86 -3.22 9.38
C GLY A 261 21.09 -4.09 9.37
N PHE A 262 22.06 -3.68 8.58
CA PHE A 262 23.30 -4.40 8.31
C PHE A 262 24.48 -3.80 9.08
N ASP A 263 25.32 -4.65 9.61
CA ASP A 263 26.62 -4.27 10.13
C ASP A 263 27.68 -4.17 9.01
N SER A 264 28.93 -3.87 9.40
CA SER A 264 30.09 -3.76 8.50
C SER A 264 30.45 -5.07 7.80
N ASP A 265 30.08 -6.22 8.38
CA ASP A 265 30.30 -7.56 7.82
C ASP A 265 29.15 -8.03 6.94
N ASN A 266 28.17 -7.14 6.69
CA ASN A 266 26.96 -7.37 5.89
C ASN A 266 26.00 -8.41 6.50
N VAL A 267 26.01 -8.57 7.82
CA VAL A 267 25.06 -9.40 8.56
C VAL A 267 23.82 -8.55 8.91
N LEU A 268 22.65 -9.09 8.60
CA LEU A 268 21.38 -8.44 8.95
C LEU A 268 21.05 -8.68 10.42
N HIS A 269 20.84 -7.60 11.13
CA HIS A 269 20.34 -7.59 12.51
C HIS A 269 18.89 -7.15 12.55
N ALA A 270 18.07 -7.84 13.34
CA ALA A 270 16.70 -7.45 13.68
C ALA A 270 16.57 -7.49 15.22
N ILE A 271 16.53 -6.33 15.86
CA ILE A 271 16.67 -6.18 17.32
C ILE A 271 15.52 -5.38 17.88
N GLU A 272 14.85 -5.89 18.92
CA GLU A 272 13.82 -5.14 19.60
C GLU A 272 14.42 -4.00 20.46
N SER A 273 13.87 -2.82 20.32
CA SER A 273 14.17 -1.67 21.18
C SER A 273 15.66 -1.27 21.27
N ALA A 274 16.44 -1.43 20.17
CA ALA A 274 17.85 -1.06 20.14
C ALA A 274 18.07 0.41 20.47
N LYS A 275 19.18 0.67 21.16
CA LYS A 275 19.72 2.02 21.39
C LYS A 275 20.83 2.32 20.38
N LYS A 276 21.16 3.61 20.28
CA LYS A 276 22.28 4.03 19.46
C LYS A 276 23.60 3.35 19.87
N GLU A 277 23.84 3.22 21.17
CA GLU A 277 25.04 2.58 21.70
C GLU A 277 25.13 1.11 21.30
N ASP A 278 24.00 0.40 21.26
CA ASP A 278 23.93 -1.00 20.83
C ASP A 278 24.25 -1.12 19.31
N ALA A 279 23.70 -0.22 18.51
CA ALA A 279 23.95 -0.16 17.07
C ALA A 279 25.42 0.20 16.75
N ASP A 280 25.99 1.18 17.47
CA ASP A 280 27.40 1.57 17.32
C ASP A 280 28.34 0.42 17.71
N ALA A 281 28.01 -0.32 18.79
CA ALA A 281 28.80 -1.48 19.23
C ALA A 281 28.79 -2.65 18.22
N LEU A 282 27.71 -2.79 17.45
CA LEU A 282 27.59 -3.76 16.38
C LEU A 282 28.25 -3.31 15.06
N GLY A 283 28.73 -2.06 14.97
CA GLY A 283 29.29 -1.53 13.74
C GLY A 283 28.25 -1.40 12.62
N ILE A 284 27.03 -1.00 12.96
CA ILE A 284 25.95 -0.86 11.98
C ILE A 284 26.31 0.17 10.91
N ARG A 285 26.18 -0.23 9.64
CA ARG A 285 26.42 0.64 8.48
C ARG A 285 25.14 1.23 7.88
N ASP A 286 24.07 0.44 7.84
CA ASP A 286 22.80 0.83 7.22
C ASP A 286 21.63 0.20 7.99
N ALA A 287 20.72 1.00 8.51
CA ALA A 287 19.60 0.49 9.28
C ALA A 287 18.44 1.48 9.35
N VAL A 288 17.27 0.97 9.61
CA VAL A 288 16.04 1.72 9.89
C VAL A 288 15.33 1.17 11.12
N SER A 289 14.36 1.90 11.61
CA SER A 289 13.50 1.46 12.70
C SER A 289 12.05 1.32 12.23
N PHE A 290 11.35 0.35 12.79
CA PHE A 290 9.91 0.16 12.61
C PHE A 290 9.27 -0.24 13.94
N GLN A 291 7.96 -0.13 14.05
CA GLN A 291 7.18 -0.38 15.28
C GLN A 291 7.71 -1.57 16.08
N THR A 292 7.62 -1.50 17.41
CA THR A 292 8.03 -2.60 18.31
C THR A 292 7.28 -3.89 18.01
N GLY A 293 7.90 -5.04 18.29
CA GLY A 293 7.31 -6.36 18.05
C GLY A 293 7.43 -6.82 16.61
N ASN A 294 8.36 -6.27 15.83
CA ASN A 294 8.50 -6.57 14.40
C ASN A 294 9.80 -7.30 14.00
N VAL A 295 10.50 -7.90 14.96
CA VAL A 295 11.43 -9.00 14.68
C VAL A 295 10.61 -10.21 14.27
N LEU A 296 10.70 -10.62 13.01
CA LEU A 296 9.95 -11.76 12.47
C LEU A 296 10.67 -13.09 12.70
N ILE A 297 11.96 -13.11 12.39
CA ILE A 297 12.83 -14.26 12.47
C ILE A 297 14.15 -13.78 13.09
N SER A 298 14.67 -14.55 14.03
CA SER A 298 15.99 -14.35 14.64
C SER A 298 16.76 -15.67 14.70
N ASN A 299 18.08 -15.60 14.80
CA ASN A 299 18.92 -16.77 15.00
C ASN A 299 20.00 -16.50 16.03
N ASP A 300 20.54 -17.56 16.63
CA ASP A 300 21.65 -17.54 17.57
C ASP A 300 22.91 -18.24 17.02
N GLY A 301 22.91 -18.56 15.72
CA GLY A 301 23.99 -19.29 15.03
C GLY A 301 23.79 -20.83 15.02
N GLU A 302 22.97 -21.37 15.90
CA GLU A 302 22.66 -22.82 15.98
C GLU A 302 21.19 -23.09 15.63
N SER A 303 20.30 -22.19 16.01
CA SER A 303 18.86 -22.31 15.81
C SER A 303 18.23 -21.04 15.24
N VAL A 304 17.08 -21.22 14.60
CA VAL A 304 16.23 -20.15 14.05
C VAL A 304 14.93 -20.09 14.82
N THR A 305 14.58 -18.91 15.28
CA THR A 305 13.35 -18.64 16.02
C THR A 305 12.39 -17.79 15.19
N TYR A 306 11.19 -18.29 14.96
CA TYR A 306 10.09 -17.64 14.26
C TYR A 306 9.10 -17.04 15.27
N ASN A 307 8.86 -15.74 15.18
CA ASN A 307 8.04 -14.99 16.12
C ASN A 307 6.60 -14.81 15.59
N TYR A 308 5.80 -15.86 15.61
CA TYR A 308 4.40 -15.85 15.15
C TYR A 308 3.50 -15.00 16.06
N SER A 309 2.52 -14.34 15.49
CA SER A 309 1.46 -13.65 16.26
C SER A 309 0.35 -14.65 16.61
N GLU A 310 -0.07 -14.72 17.86
CA GLU A 310 -1.16 -15.59 18.30
C GLU A 310 -2.46 -15.28 17.59
N GLY A 311 -2.80 -13.99 17.44
CA GLY A 311 -4.04 -13.56 16.81
C GLY A 311 -4.10 -13.77 15.30
N ASN A 312 -2.95 -13.83 14.62
CA ASN A 312 -2.80 -13.92 13.14
C ASN A 312 -3.86 -13.17 12.33
N VAL A 313 -4.28 -12.00 12.80
CA VAL A 313 -5.31 -11.14 12.21
C VAL A 313 -4.67 -9.85 11.71
N GLY A 314 -5.38 -9.08 10.89
CA GLY A 314 -4.86 -7.81 10.39
C GLY A 314 -4.13 -7.97 9.07
N ARG A 315 -4.91 -8.28 8.02
CA ARG A 315 -4.42 -8.35 6.63
C ARG A 315 -4.16 -6.97 6.06
N ALA A 316 -2.99 -6.82 5.46
CA ALA A 316 -2.56 -5.58 4.81
C ALA A 316 -1.50 -5.87 3.75
N GLN A 317 -1.13 -4.83 2.99
CA GLN A 317 0.13 -4.82 2.28
C GLN A 317 1.27 -4.87 3.31
N ARG A 318 2.30 -5.66 3.04
CA ARG A 318 3.45 -5.85 3.93
C ARG A 318 4.74 -5.64 3.17
N THR A 319 5.73 -5.13 3.87
CA THR A 319 7.12 -5.04 3.42
C THR A 319 8.01 -5.68 4.47
N ALA A 320 8.93 -6.52 4.05
CA ALA A 320 9.88 -7.17 4.93
C ALA A 320 11.25 -7.28 4.25
N ILE A 321 12.29 -7.35 5.07
CA ILE A 321 13.66 -7.67 4.67
C ILE A 321 14.15 -8.83 5.50
N ALA A 322 14.87 -9.75 4.86
CA ALA A 322 15.41 -10.92 5.53
C ALA A 322 16.78 -11.29 4.96
N GLN A 323 17.51 -12.11 5.70
CA GLN A 323 18.77 -12.70 5.25
C GLN A 323 18.76 -14.20 5.47
N ARG A 324 19.32 -14.94 4.53
CA ARG A 324 19.53 -16.37 4.57
C ARG A 324 20.88 -16.72 5.21
N ALA A 325 21.06 -17.99 5.56
CA ALA A 325 22.32 -18.48 6.13
C ALA A 325 23.52 -18.36 5.16
N ASP A 326 23.27 -18.35 3.84
CA ASP A 326 24.30 -18.14 2.80
C ASP A 326 24.66 -16.66 2.57
N GLY A 327 24.01 -15.77 3.33
CA GLY A 327 24.20 -14.31 3.25
C GLY A 327 23.28 -13.60 2.26
N ALA A 328 22.59 -14.32 1.37
CA ALA A 328 21.68 -13.70 0.41
C ALA A 328 20.53 -12.94 1.11
N VAL A 329 20.18 -11.77 0.59
CA VAL A 329 19.13 -10.91 1.16
C VAL A 329 17.84 -11.07 0.40
N ILE A 330 16.73 -11.23 1.14
CA ILE A 330 15.39 -11.36 0.61
C ILE A 330 14.64 -10.07 0.87
N LEU A 331 14.18 -9.41 -0.19
CA LEU A 331 13.29 -8.27 -0.16
C LEU A 331 11.89 -8.73 -0.55
N VAL A 332 10.89 -8.47 0.29
CA VAL A 332 9.51 -8.91 0.07
C VAL A 332 8.54 -7.75 0.19
N VAL A 333 7.62 -7.65 -0.77
CA VAL A 333 6.40 -6.85 -0.64
C VAL A 333 5.18 -7.67 -1.01
N THR A 334 4.03 -7.38 -0.42
CA THR A 334 2.78 -8.06 -0.71
C THR A 334 1.69 -7.08 -1.15
N ASP A 335 0.80 -7.52 -2.04
CA ASP A 335 -0.45 -6.80 -2.30
C ASP A 335 -1.39 -6.91 -1.11
N GLY A 336 -2.37 -6.01 -1.04
CA GLY A 336 -3.43 -6.09 -0.04
C GLY A 336 -4.45 -4.96 -0.13
N ARG A 337 -5.54 -5.11 0.62
CA ARG A 337 -6.63 -4.13 0.73
C ARG A 337 -7.23 -3.74 -0.62
N THR A 338 -7.28 -4.68 -1.55
CA THR A 338 -7.96 -4.55 -2.84
C THR A 338 -9.07 -5.58 -2.97
N ALA A 339 -9.93 -5.47 -3.98
CA ALA A 339 -11.00 -6.44 -4.22
C ALA A 339 -10.47 -7.86 -4.55
N SER A 340 -9.26 -7.95 -5.09
CA SER A 340 -8.61 -9.21 -5.49
C SER A 340 -7.56 -9.71 -4.50
N SER A 341 -7.21 -8.91 -3.47
CA SER A 341 -6.18 -9.25 -2.49
C SER A 341 -6.52 -8.60 -1.15
N LEU A 342 -6.83 -9.40 -0.15
CA LEU A 342 -7.09 -8.92 1.22
C LEU A 342 -5.79 -8.45 1.90
N GLY A 343 -4.67 -9.03 1.52
CA GLY A 343 -3.35 -8.77 2.07
C GLY A 343 -2.82 -9.91 2.93
N ALA A 344 -1.56 -9.79 3.31
CA ALA A 344 -0.86 -10.74 4.17
C ALA A 344 -1.00 -10.38 5.66
N THR A 345 -1.07 -11.39 6.52
CA THR A 345 -0.86 -11.27 7.95
C THR A 345 0.64 -11.28 8.26
N ARG A 346 1.00 -11.06 9.53
CA ARG A 346 2.39 -11.24 9.99
C ARG A 346 2.87 -12.68 9.77
N ASN A 347 2.04 -13.66 10.13
CA ASN A 347 2.38 -15.08 10.04
C ASN A 347 2.54 -15.52 8.59
N ASP A 348 1.69 -15.04 7.68
CA ASP A 348 1.84 -15.29 6.23
C ASP A 348 3.22 -14.82 5.72
N VAL A 349 3.74 -13.69 6.22
CA VAL A 349 5.07 -13.18 5.83
C VAL A 349 6.18 -14.04 6.44
N ILE A 350 6.03 -14.50 7.69
CA ILE A 350 6.99 -15.41 8.33
C ILE A 350 7.07 -16.73 7.56
N ASP A 351 5.92 -17.34 7.23
CA ASP A 351 5.86 -18.59 6.47
C ASP A 351 6.51 -18.45 5.10
N LEU A 352 6.25 -17.34 4.41
CA LEU A 352 6.89 -17.02 3.14
C LEU A 352 8.42 -16.91 3.29
N LEU A 353 8.90 -16.13 4.25
CA LEU A 353 10.32 -15.93 4.47
C LEU A 353 11.03 -17.23 4.91
N ARG A 354 10.36 -18.04 5.74
CA ARG A 354 10.83 -19.36 6.12
C ARG A 354 10.98 -20.28 4.91
N SER A 355 10.00 -20.28 3.99
CA SER A 355 10.08 -21.08 2.76
C SER A 355 11.20 -20.63 1.82
N GLU A 356 11.64 -19.36 1.93
CA GLU A 356 12.77 -18.80 1.20
C GLU A 356 14.11 -18.98 1.92
N GLY A 357 14.14 -19.67 3.07
CA GLY A 357 15.36 -19.97 3.82
C GLY A 357 15.89 -18.83 4.70
N ALA A 358 15.04 -17.87 5.05
CA ALA A 358 15.43 -16.78 5.92
C ALA A 358 15.78 -17.27 7.34
N VAL A 359 16.89 -16.79 7.88
CA VAL A 359 17.33 -17.05 9.27
C VAL A 359 17.28 -15.79 10.13
N THR A 360 17.22 -14.61 9.53
CA THR A 360 16.97 -13.33 10.20
C THR A 360 15.98 -12.53 9.36
N ALA A 361 14.97 -11.92 9.98
CA ALA A 361 14.02 -11.08 9.27
C ALA A 361 13.37 -10.02 10.16
N GLY A 362 13.10 -8.86 9.57
CA GLY A 362 12.32 -7.78 10.16
C GLY A 362 11.20 -7.29 9.26
N MET A 363 10.08 -6.90 9.88
CA MET A 363 8.99 -6.20 9.19
C MET A 363 9.34 -4.72 9.04
N LEU A 364 9.02 -4.17 7.90
CA LEU A 364 9.17 -2.74 7.57
C LEU A 364 7.79 -2.06 7.48
N ASP A 365 7.77 -0.76 7.17
CA ASP A 365 6.52 -0.04 7.00
C ASP A 365 5.67 -0.65 5.88
N GLY A 366 4.41 -0.84 6.19
CA GLY A 366 3.47 -1.55 5.33
C GLY A 366 2.35 -0.65 4.79
N GLY A 367 1.23 -1.28 4.45
CA GLY A 367 0.03 -0.57 3.99
C GLY A 367 0.29 0.22 2.71
N SER A 368 -0.09 1.50 2.70
CA SER A 368 0.08 2.38 1.53
C SER A 368 1.53 2.78 1.24
N SER A 369 2.48 2.43 2.12
CA SER A 369 3.91 2.64 1.89
C SER A 369 4.56 1.49 1.14
N THR A 370 3.91 0.32 1.09
CA THR A 370 4.46 -0.90 0.49
C THR A 370 4.73 -0.73 -1.00
N MET A 371 5.97 -0.77 -1.38
CA MET A 371 6.41 -0.68 -2.77
C MET A 371 7.77 -1.35 -2.99
N MET A 372 7.94 -1.97 -4.15
CA MET A 372 9.22 -2.51 -4.61
C MET A 372 9.45 -2.02 -6.03
N TYR A 373 10.60 -1.42 -6.25
CA TYR A 373 11.12 -1.08 -7.57
C TYR A 373 12.19 -2.10 -7.98
N TYR A 374 12.15 -2.53 -9.22
CA TYR A 374 13.23 -3.27 -9.86
C TYR A 374 13.32 -2.83 -11.32
N GLU A 375 14.47 -2.32 -11.67
CA GLU A 375 14.73 -1.75 -12.98
C GLU A 375 14.51 -2.76 -14.11
N ASN A 376 13.66 -2.41 -15.08
CA ASN A 376 13.35 -3.22 -16.28
C ASN A 376 12.97 -4.68 -15.97
N TYR A 377 12.36 -4.94 -14.79
CA TYR A 377 12.00 -6.30 -14.37
C TYR A 377 11.11 -7.02 -15.37
N TYR A 378 10.22 -6.29 -16.04
CA TYR A 378 9.30 -6.87 -17.02
C TYR A 378 10.03 -7.35 -18.29
N GLU A 379 11.11 -6.67 -18.73
CA GLU A 379 11.96 -7.11 -19.81
C GLU A 379 12.83 -8.30 -19.39
N LYS A 380 13.47 -8.19 -18.21
CA LYS A 380 14.36 -9.21 -17.64
C LYS A 380 13.65 -10.56 -17.46
N TYR A 381 12.37 -10.55 -17.09
CA TYR A 381 11.57 -11.74 -16.83
C TYR A 381 10.48 -12.00 -17.87
N ASN A 382 10.55 -11.34 -19.04
CA ASN A 382 9.62 -11.49 -20.16
C ASN A 382 8.14 -11.40 -19.76
N ILE A 383 7.79 -10.40 -18.95
CA ILE A 383 6.44 -10.17 -18.44
C ILE A 383 5.64 -9.39 -19.50
N ASP A 384 4.40 -9.81 -19.77
CA ASP A 384 3.51 -9.12 -20.70
C ASP A 384 3.18 -7.69 -20.17
N THR A 385 3.69 -6.70 -20.89
CA THR A 385 3.50 -5.29 -20.53
C THR A 385 2.07 -4.79 -20.74
N SER A 386 1.24 -5.50 -21.51
CA SER A 386 -0.16 -5.11 -21.75
C SER A 386 -1.04 -5.18 -20.50
N VAL A 387 -0.61 -5.94 -19.48
CA VAL A 387 -1.33 -6.10 -18.20
C VAL A 387 -0.78 -5.20 -17.08
N LEU A 388 0.28 -4.43 -17.34
CA LEU A 388 0.95 -3.57 -16.39
C LEU A 388 0.34 -2.18 -16.37
N ASP A 389 0.24 -1.59 -15.19
CA ASP A 389 -0.14 -0.18 -15.03
C ASP A 389 1.04 0.78 -15.26
N GLU A 390 0.76 2.10 -15.23
CA GLU A 390 1.76 3.14 -15.50
C GLU A 390 2.96 3.13 -14.52
N TYR A 391 2.74 2.71 -13.26
CA TYR A 391 3.81 2.64 -12.27
C TYR A 391 4.62 1.36 -12.41
N GLN A 392 3.99 0.28 -12.81
CA GLN A 392 4.68 -0.97 -13.12
C GLN A 392 5.57 -0.83 -14.36
N LEU A 393 5.13 -0.09 -15.37
CA LEU A 393 5.95 0.27 -16.54
C LEU A 393 7.13 1.20 -16.19
N LYS A 394 7.08 1.88 -15.04
CA LYS A 394 8.20 2.66 -14.48
C LYS A 394 9.10 1.85 -13.55
N GLY A 395 8.88 0.54 -13.39
CA GLY A 395 9.70 -0.36 -12.60
C GLY A 395 9.12 -0.78 -11.24
N LEU A 396 7.91 -0.35 -10.82
CA LEU A 396 7.27 -0.95 -9.65
C LEU A 396 6.85 -2.38 -9.96
N THR A 397 7.20 -3.31 -9.10
CA THR A 397 6.84 -4.72 -9.28
C THR A 397 5.44 -5.04 -8.77
N ASN A 398 5.03 -4.44 -7.66
CA ASN A 398 3.70 -4.63 -7.08
C ASN A 398 2.70 -3.59 -7.61
N LYS A 399 1.41 -3.94 -7.59
CA LYS A 399 0.35 -2.98 -7.94
C LYS A 399 0.22 -1.93 -6.86
N TYR A 400 0.40 -0.68 -7.25
CA TYR A 400 0.11 0.43 -6.38
C TYR A 400 -1.37 0.85 -6.50
N LYS A 401 -1.86 1.64 -5.54
CA LYS A 401 -3.27 2.09 -5.54
C LYS A 401 -3.58 2.86 -6.82
N ALA A 402 -4.59 2.40 -7.56
CA ALA A 402 -5.01 3.03 -8.80
C ALA A 402 -5.26 4.55 -8.64
N PHE A 403 -4.84 5.33 -9.62
CA PHE A 403 -4.98 6.80 -9.68
C PHE A 403 -4.32 7.58 -8.54
N THR A 404 -3.43 6.95 -7.78
CA THR A 404 -2.70 7.60 -6.69
C THR A 404 -1.22 7.37 -6.90
N PRO A 405 -0.38 8.41 -6.99
CA PRO A 405 1.06 8.22 -7.13
C PRO A 405 1.64 7.58 -5.86
N PRO A 406 2.77 6.87 -5.98
CA PRO A 406 3.50 6.37 -4.82
C PRO A 406 3.79 7.47 -3.81
N ARG A 407 3.68 7.12 -2.51
CA ARG A 407 3.89 8.07 -1.41
C ARG A 407 5.32 8.60 -1.42
N HIS A 408 5.50 9.80 -0.87
CA HIS A 408 6.79 10.29 -0.48
C HIS A 408 7.18 9.60 0.83
N LEU A 409 8.40 9.09 0.91
CA LEU A 409 8.93 8.38 2.08
C LEU A 409 10.33 8.91 2.41
N PRO A 410 10.74 8.87 3.69
CA PRO A 410 12.05 9.36 4.08
C PRO A 410 13.17 8.38 3.86
N THR A 411 12.90 7.06 3.88
CA THR A 411 13.92 6.00 3.84
C THR A 411 13.53 4.84 2.93
N PHE A 412 14.53 4.26 2.29
CA PHE A 412 14.41 3.09 1.42
C PHE A 412 15.60 2.15 1.65
N PHE A 413 15.40 0.84 1.52
CA PHE A 413 16.51 -0.06 1.23
C PHE A 413 16.71 -0.11 -0.28
N LEU A 414 17.91 0.20 -0.71
CA LEU A 414 18.34 0.29 -2.11
C LEU A 414 19.34 -0.81 -2.43
N VAL A 415 19.38 -1.21 -3.69
CA VAL A 415 20.35 -2.20 -4.22
C VAL A 415 21.21 -1.52 -5.26
N LYS A 416 22.54 -1.53 -5.05
CA LYS A 416 23.53 -1.06 -6.02
C LYS A 416 23.52 -1.95 -7.27
N PRO A 417 23.99 -1.43 -8.42
CA PRO A 417 24.25 -2.21 -9.62
C PRO A 417 25.17 -3.39 -9.41
#